data_2a6194c67180e16e1601fdf2bb649447
#
_entry.id   2a6194c67180e16e1601fdf2bb649447
#
_cell.length_a   1.000
_cell.length_b   1.000
_cell.length_c   1.000
_cell.angle_alpha   90.00
_cell.angle_beta   90.00
_cell.angle_gamma   90.00
#
_symmetry.space_group_name_H-M   'P 1'
#
loop_
_entity.id
_entity.type
_entity.pdbx_description
1 polymer ?
#
loop_
_entity_poly.entity_id
_entity_poly.type
_entity_poly.pdbx_seq_one_letter_code
_entity_poly.pdbx_strand_id
1 'polypeptide(L)'
;MLTGSMACMKLGSKSDSFKRQGQDWFRTSGLPSDIIIEVGEVSFHLHKFPLLSRSGVMERRIAEASKEGDDKCLIQISDFPGGDKTFELVAKFCYGVKLELTASNVVCLRCAAKHLEMTEEYGEGNLISQTGKFFNQVVFKSWKYSIKALQCCDEVLKYADEFNITKKCIESLAMRALADPNSFVEYGGPMQSPGGSVLWNGISTGARRKDTSSDWWYEDASMLSFALFKRLITLMDSRGIREEIVAGSLTYYTRKYLPVLKRRRHSGSSSITPLSNGSVLSEEEQKHLLEEIQELDLPCMQKGLLPTKFFVDMLIIAKILKASPSCIENLEKRIGRQLDQATLEDLVMPSFSHTVETLYDVDSVQRILDHFLSWDHTMPVGASSSCSSVDDGNLNESSQSMTAVAKLIDGYLAEVAPDVNLKLPKFQALAASVPDYARLLDDGLYRAIDIYLKVEH
;
A
#
# COMPACT_ATOMS: atom_id res chain seq x y z
N MET A 1 -11.31 -26.64 -4.24
CA MET A 1 -11.70 -25.43 -5.00
C MET A 1 -13.20 -25.29 -4.88
N LEU A 2 -13.69 -24.47 -3.94
CA LEU A 2 -15.09 -24.14 -3.82
C LEU A 2 -15.31 -22.85 -4.62
N THR A 3 -15.90 -22.98 -5.80
CA THR A 3 -16.37 -21.85 -6.61
C THR A 3 -17.56 -21.19 -5.88
N GLY A 4 -17.25 -20.29 -4.95
CA GLY A 4 -18.27 -19.39 -4.41
C GLY A 4 -18.80 -18.55 -5.57
N SER A 5 -20.11 -18.67 -5.86
CA SER A 5 -20.80 -17.85 -6.86
C SER A 5 -20.51 -16.38 -6.58
N MET A 6 -19.78 -15.72 -7.49
CA MET A 6 -19.56 -14.27 -7.39
C MET A 6 -20.91 -13.56 -7.48
N ALA A 7 -21.19 -12.64 -6.54
CA ALA A 7 -22.38 -11.84 -6.62
C ALA A 7 -22.38 -11.01 -7.90
N CYS A 8 -23.37 -11.19 -8.72
CA CYS A 8 -23.58 -10.44 -9.95
C CYS A 8 -25.02 -9.98 -10.08
N MET A 9 -25.23 -8.87 -10.79
CA MET A 9 -26.56 -8.39 -11.16
C MET A 9 -26.70 -8.46 -12.67
N LYS A 10 -27.73 -9.16 -13.14
CA LYS A 10 -28.01 -9.32 -14.57
C LYS A 10 -28.88 -8.17 -15.07
N LEU A 11 -28.45 -7.53 -16.13
CA LEU A 11 -29.16 -6.46 -16.84
C LEU A 11 -29.45 -6.93 -18.26
N GLY A 12 -30.53 -6.38 -18.86
CA GLY A 12 -30.95 -6.73 -20.22
C GLY A 12 -31.51 -8.14 -20.36
N SER A 13 -32.10 -8.40 -21.50
CA SER A 13 -32.75 -9.69 -21.80
C SER A 13 -32.43 -10.25 -23.18
N LYS A 14 -31.92 -9.40 -24.09
CA LYS A 14 -31.62 -9.79 -25.48
C LYS A 14 -30.36 -10.61 -25.56
N SER A 15 -30.27 -11.54 -26.51
CA SER A 15 -29.03 -12.24 -26.84
C SER A 15 -27.97 -11.30 -27.38
N ASP A 16 -26.69 -11.64 -27.17
CA ASP A 16 -25.60 -10.86 -27.75
C ASP A 16 -25.59 -10.99 -29.26
N SER A 17 -25.64 -9.84 -29.94
CA SER A 17 -25.61 -9.72 -31.39
C SER A 17 -24.47 -8.81 -31.85
N PHE A 18 -23.48 -8.56 -30.97
CA PHE A 18 -22.27 -7.84 -31.33
C PHE A 18 -21.20 -8.81 -31.86
N LYS A 19 -20.52 -8.44 -32.92
CA LYS A 19 -19.40 -9.21 -33.50
C LYS A 19 -18.21 -8.28 -33.73
N ARG A 20 -17.03 -8.72 -33.30
CA ARG A 20 -15.78 -8.03 -33.55
C ARG A 20 -15.11 -8.55 -34.81
N GLN A 21 -14.64 -7.65 -35.67
CA GLN A 21 -13.82 -7.93 -36.84
C GLN A 21 -12.61 -7.00 -36.85
N GLY A 22 -11.44 -7.52 -36.47
CA GLY A 22 -10.26 -6.70 -36.27
C GLY A 22 -10.44 -5.72 -35.10
N GLN A 23 -10.35 -4.43 -35.40
CA GLN A 23 -10.59 -3.35 -34.43
C GLN A 23 -12.02 -2.79 -34.48
N ASP A 24 -12.88 -3.33 -35.32
CA ASP A 24 -14.24 -2.85 -35.52
C ASP A 24 -15.27 -3.74 -34.84
N TRP A 25 -16.25 -3.14 -34.19
CA TRP A 25 -17.42 -3.80 -33.62
C TRP A 25 -18.64 -3.54 -34.45
N PHE A 26 -19.33 -4.59 -34.88
CA PHE A 26 -20.52 -4.55 -35.68
C PHE A 26 -21.70 -5.18 -34.95
N ARG A 27 -22.87 -4.62 -35.15
CA ARG A 27 -24.09 -5.29 -34.76
C ARG A 27 -24.67 -6.12 -35.91
N THR A 28 -24.89 -7.39 -35.70
CA THR A 28 -25.58 -8.28 -36.66
C THR A 28 -27.08 -8.14 -36.57
N SER A 29 -27.64 -7.01 -37.00
CA SER A 29 -29.10 -6.75 -36.92
C SER A 29 -29.79 -6.74 -38.28
N GLY A 30 -29.08 -6.93 -39.37
CA GLY A 30 -29.62 -6.78 -40.73
C GLY A 30 -29.91 -5.33 -41.19
N LEU A 31 -29.79 -4.36 -40.29
CA LEU A 31 -29.88 -2.94 -40.60
C LEU A 31 -28.47 -2.35 -40.70
N PRO A 32 -28.19 -1.48 -41.69
CA PRO A 32 -26.92 -0.78 -41.79
C PRO A 32 -26.75 0.17 -40.59
N SER A 33 -25.52 0.30 -40.11
CA SER A 33 -25.16 1.29 -39.07
C SER A 33 -25.30 2.70 -39.64
N ASP A 34 -25.86 3.60 -38.84
CA ASP A 34 -26.06 5.03 -39.18
C ASP A 34 -25.14 5.97 -38.37
N ILE A 35 -24.29 5.36 -37.49
CA ILE A 35 -23.28 6.07 -36.73
C ILE A 35 -22.05 5.19 -36.49
N ILE A 36 -20.88 5.82 -36.49
CA ILE A 36 -19.60 5.24 -36.09
C ILE A 36 -19.11 6.00 -34.86
N ILE A 37 -18.77 5.27 -33.78
CA ILE A 37 -18.17 5.85 -32.59
C ILE A 37 -16.77 5.26 -32.42
N GLU A 38 -15.76 6.13 -32.40
CA GLU A 38 -14.37 5.75 -32.17
C GLU A 38 -14.00 6.00 -30.71
N VAL A 39 -13.52 4.95 -30.03
CA VAL A 39 -13.03 5.01 -28.65
C VAL A 39 -11.59 4.47 -28.64
N GLY A 40 -10.63 5.40 -28.54
CA GLY A 40 -9.23 5.05 -28.75
C GLY A 40 -9.01 4.57 -30.19
N GLU A 41 -8.51 3.34 -30.33
CA GLU A 41 -8.24 2.72 -31.65
C GLU A 41 -9.37 1.81 -32.15
N VAL A 42 -10.49 1.75 -31.43
CA VAL A 42 -11.60 0.83 -31.72
C VAL A 42 -12.81 1.58 -32.25
N SER A 43 -13.34 1.12 -33.39
CA SER A 43 -14.55 1.70 -34.03
C SER A 43 -15.77 0.84 -33.75
N PHE A 44 -16.85 1.49 -33.34
CA PHE A 44 -18.15 0.85 -33.06
C PHE A 44 -19.19 1.30 -34.09
N HIS A 45 -19.62 0.38 -34.96
CA HIS A 45 -20.65 0.59 -35.97
C HIS A 45 -22.01 0.33 -35.34
N LEU A 46 -22.73 1.39 -35.00
CA LEU A 46 -23.93 1.36 -34.17
C LEU A 46 -25.11 2.07 -34.86
N HIS A 47 -26.22 2.19 -34.10
CA HIS A 47 -27.41 2.93 -34.50
C HIS A 47 -27.66 4.10 -33.55
N LYS A 48 -28.04 5.26 -34.06
CA LYS A 48 -28.26 6.48 -33.27
C LYS A 48 -29.31 6.30 -32.17
N PHE A 49 -30.48 5.72 -32.52
CA PHE A 49 -31.63 5.65 -31.61
C PHE A 49 -31.35 4.96 -30.25
N PRO A 50 -30.71 3.78 -30.18
CA PRO A 50 -30.40 3.15 -28.88
C PRO A 50 -29.49 4.01 -27.99
N LEU A 51 -28.62 4.81 -28.58
CA LEU A 51 -27.68 5.69 -27.86
C LEU A 51 -28.37 6.96 -27.37
N LEU A 52 -29.15 7.62 -28.26
CA LEU A 52 -29.95 8.81 -27.92
C LEU A 52 -30.94 8.55 -26.78
N SER A 53 -31.58 7.38 -26.80
CA SER A 53 -32.59 7.01 -25.80
C SER A 53 -32.03 6.71 -24.40
N ARG A 54 -30.69 6.66 -24.25
CA ARG A 54 -30.04 6.27 -23.00
C ARG A 54 -28.98 7.23 -22.49
N SER A 55 -28.55 8.24 -23.31
CA SER A 55 -27.43 9.10 -22.98
C SER A 55 -27.65 10.55 -23.43
N GLY A 56 -27.61 11.49 -22.48
CA GLY A 56 -27.70 12.91 -22.77
C GLY A 56 -26.50 13.45 -23.56
N VAL A 57 -25.30 12.93 -23.29
CA VAL A 57 -24.10 13.30 -24.06
C VAL A 57 -24.20 12.83 -25.51
N MET A 58 -24.67 11.59 -25.73
CA MET A 58 -24.85 11.07 -27.09
C MET A 58 -25.93 11.81 -27.83
N GLU A 59 -27.02 12.19 -27.17
CA GLU A 59 -28.06 13.02 -27.78
C GLU A 59 -27.48 14.33 -28.35
N ARG A 60 -26.74 15.08 -27.53
CA ARG A 60 -26.14 16.34 -27.93
C ARG A 60 -25.12 16.15 -29.06
N ARG A 61 -24.17 15.23 -28.92
CA ARG A 61 -23.12 15.00 -29.93
C ARG A 61 -23.67 14.53 -31.27
N ILE A 62 -24.66 13.65 -31.26
CA ILE A 62 -25.33 13.18 -32.48
C ILE A 62 -26.11 14.32 -33.13
N ALA A 63 -26.78 15.18 -32.36
CA ALA A 63 -27.49 16.34 -32.85
C ALA A 63 -26.51 17.37 -33.50
N GLU A 64 -25.32 17.55 -32.93
CA GLU A 64 -24.27 18.39 -33.45
C GLU A 64 -23.71 17.82 -34.77
N ALA A 65 -23.31 16.58 -34.81
CA ALA A 65 -22.77 15.91 -36.00
C ALA A 65 -23.79 15.82 -37.15
N SER A 66 -25.08 15.74 -36.83
CA SER A 66 -26.14 15.72 -37.87
C SER A 66 -26.37 17.05 -38.54
N LYS A 67 -25.86 18.17 -37.97
CA LYS A 67 -25.93 19.52 -38.61
C LYS A 67 -24.85 19.73 -39.67
N GLU A 68 -23.76 18.96 -39.61
CA GLU A 68 -22.63 19.09 -40.53
C GLU A 68 -22.86 18.40 -41.89
N GLY A 69 -23.98 17.68 -42.08
CA GLY A 69 -24.44 17.23 -43.40
C GLY A 69 -23.71 15.99 -43.95
N ASP A 70 -22.93 15.30 -43.16
CA ASP A 70 -22.20 14.12 -43.58
C ASP A 70 -23.08 12.86 -43.57
N ASP A 71 -23.02 12.04 -44.64
CA ASP A 71 -23.81 10.81 -44.79
C ASP A 71 -23.52 9.76 -43.68
N LYS A 72 -22.35 9.84 -43.05
CA LYS A 72 -21.97 8.97 -41.90
C LYS A 72 -21.61 9.83 -40.68
N CYS A 73 -22.45 9.77 -39.67
CA CYS A 73 -22.17 10.41 -38.39
C CYS A 73 -20.98 9.72 -37.73
N LEU A 74 -19.84 10.42 -37.61
CA LEU A 74 -18.64 9.95 -36.93
C LEU A 74 -18.47 10.73 -35.60
N ILE A 75 -18.32 10.03 -34.50
CA ILE A 75 -18.06 10.62 -33.17
C ILE A 75 -16.79 10.02 -32.61
N GLN A 76 -15.79 10.84 -32.30
CA GLN A 76 -14.56 10.44 -31.66
C GLN A 76 -14.60 10.74 -30.15
N ILE A 77 -14.21 9.77 -29.33
CA ILE A 77 -14.11 9.90 -27.87
C ILE A 77 -12.69 9.47 -27.46
N SER A 78 -11.81 10.45 -27.27
CA SER A 78 -10.39 10.21 -26.99
C SER A 78 -10.12 9.78 -25.53
N ASP A 79 -10.89 10.28 -24.56
CA ASP A 79 -10.72 10.00 -23.13
C ASP A 79 -12.02 9.44 -22.55
N PHE A 80 -12.24 8.14 -22.77
CA PHE A 80 -13.43 7.46 -22.26
C PHE A 80 -13.09 6.63 -21.03
N PRO A 81 -13.86 6.75 -19.91
CA PRO A 81 -13.59 6.02 -18.68
C PRO A 81 -13.59 4.50 -18.88
N GLY A 82 -12.43 3.86 -18.71
CA GLY A 82 -12.24 2.43 -18.91
C GLY A 82 -12.15 1.98 -20.37
N GLY A 83 -11.99 2.93 -21.31
CA GLY A 83 -11.67 2.67 -22.72
C GLY A 83 -12.73 1.89 -23.51
N ASP A 84 -12.29 1.30 -24.61
CA ASP A 84 -13.10 0.52 -25.55
C ASP A 84 -13.88 -0.62 -24.91
N LYS A 85 -13.26 -1.36 -23.96
CA LYS A 85 -13.90 -2.47 -23.25
C LYS A 85 -15.12 -2.03 -22.45
N THR A 86 -15.01 -0.87 -21.80
CA THR A 86 -16.14 -0.31 -21.04
C THR A 86 -17.20 0.23 -21.96
N PHE A 87 -16.81 0.88 -23.07
CA PHE A 87 -17.77 1.36 -24.06
C PHE A 87 -18.55 0.24 -24.71
N GLU A 88 -17.92 -0.91 -24.99
CA GLU A 88 -18.62 -2.13 -25.47
C GLU A 88 -19.78 -2.52 -24.52
N LEU A 89 -19.51 -2.54 -23.21
CA LEU A 89 -20.53 -2.88 -22.20
C LEU A 89 -21.65 -1.83 -22.15
N VAL A 90 -21.30 -0.55 -22.28
CA VAL A 90 -22.27 0.55 -22.38
C VAL A 90 -23.13 0.40 -23.63
N ALA A 91 -22.53 0.12 -24.78
CA ALA A 91 -23.26 -0.13 -26.03
C ALA A 91 -24.20 -1.31 -25.88
N LYS A 92 -23.73 -2.45 -25.34
CA LYS A 92 -24.59 -3.61 -25.04
C LYS A 92 -25.78 -3.25 -24.16
N PHE A 93 -25.57 -2.41 -23.12
CA PHE A 93 -26.64 -1.90 -22.27
C PHE A 93 -27.66 -1.09 -23.05
N CYS A 94 -27.23 -0.14 -23.89
CA CYS A 94 -28.13 0.68 -24.70
C CYS A 94 -29.02 -0.17 -25.62
N TYR A 95 -28.52 -1.28 -26.10
CA TYR A 95 -29.30 -2.23 -26.93
C TYR A 95 -30.15 -3.24 -26.14
N GLY A 96 -30.07 -3.21 -24.81
CA GLY A 96 -30.77 -4.17 -23.95
C GLY A 96 -30.22 -5.59 -24.01
N VAL A 97 -28.98 -5.77 -24.43
CA VAL A 97 -28.27 -7.06 -24.43
C VAL A 97 -27.97 -7.48 -22.98
N LYS A 98 -27.95 -8.78 -22.73
CA LYS A 98 -27.61 -9.33 -21.40
C LYS A 98 -26.23 -8.88 -20.98
N LEU A 99 -26.14 -8.24 -19.82
CA LEU A 99 -24.94 -7.75 -19.20
C LEU A 99 -24.91 -8.16 -17.74
N GLU A 100 -23.78 -8.56 -17.23
CA GLU A 100 -23.57 -8.87 -15.82
C GLU A 100 -22.75 -7.75 -15.15
N LEU A 101 -23.34 -7.08 -14.15
CA LEU A 101 -22.60 -6.21 -13.25
C LEU A 101 -21.87 -7.06 -12.22
N THR A 102 -20.58 -6.82 -12.08
CA THR A 102 -19.69 -7.48 -11.12
C THR A 102 -18.84 -6.43 -10.40
N ALA A 103 -18.20 -6.79 -9.29
CA ALA A 103 -17.27 -5.90 -8.62
C ALA A 103 -16.09 -5.47 -9.52
N SER A 104 -15.79 -6.26 -10.56
CA SER A 104 -14.67 -5.97 -11.48
C SER A 104 -15.00 -4.95 -12.56
N ASN A 105 -16.26 -4.77 -12.94
CA ASN A 105 -16.66 -3.87 -14.03
C ASN A 105 -17.53 -2.68 -13.60
N VAL A 106 -18.10 -2.74 -12.40
CA VAL A 106 -19.08 -1.74 -11.96
C VAL A 106 -18.47 -0.34 -11.80
N VAL A 107 -17.19 -0.24 -11.45
CA VAL A 107 -16.53 1.07 -11.29
C VAL A 107 -16.40 1.75 -12.65
N CYS A 108 -15.79 1.08 -13.62
CA CYS A 108 -15.66 1.61 -14.97
C CYS A 108 -17.02 1.93 -15.60
N LEU A 109 -18.01 1.03 -15.47
CA LEU A 109 -19.36 1.26 -15.94
C LEU A 109 -20.05 2.45 -15.25
N ARG A 110 -19.81 2.66 -13.95
CA ARG A 110 -20.36 3.81 -13.23
C ARG A 110 -19.73 5.12 -13.71
N CYS A 111 -18.41 5.13 -13.91
CA CYS A 111 -17.70 6.28 -14.45
C CYS A 111 -18.17 6.60 -15.87
N ALA A 112 -18.26 5.60 -16.73
CA ALA A 112 -18.76 5.73 -18.11
C ALA A 112 -20.20 6.22 -18.16
N ALA A 113 -21.08 5.64 -17.30
CA ALA A 113 -22.49 6.05 -17.23
C ALA A 113 -22.65 7.51 -16.81
N LYS A 114 -21.83 8.00 -15.88
CA LYS A 114 -21.81 9.40 -15.48
C LYS A 114 -21.22 10.31 -16.56
N HIS A 115 -20.12 9.87 -17.17
CA HIS A 115 -19.51 10.60 -18.31
C HIS A 115 -20.48 10.78 -19.47
N LEU A 116 -21.33 9.79 -19.72
CA LEU A 116 -22.36 9.79 -20.78
C LEU A 116 -23.71 10.36 -20.33
N GLU A 117 -23.87 10.80 -19.09
CA GLU A 117 -25.13 11.29 -18.51
C GLU A 117 -26.31 10.31 -18.71
N MET A 118 -26.07 9.03 -18.37
CA MET A 118 -27.08 7.98 -18.48
C MET A 118 -28.01 7.99 -17.26
N THR A 119 -28.77 9.08 -17.11
CA THR A 119 -29.71 9.33 -16.00
C THR A 119 -31.07 8.69 -16.27
N GLU A 120 -31.97 8.69 -15.27
CA GLU A 120 -33.36 8.22 -15.40
C GLU A 120 -34.19 9.10 -16.36
N GLU A 121 -33.73 10.33 -16.68
CA GLU A 121 -34.37 11.20 -17.70
C GLU A 121 -34.32 10.55 -19.09
N TYR A 122 -33.30 9.75 -19.36
CA TYR A 122 -33.08 9.00 -20.60
C TYR A 122 -33.59 7.55 -20.52
N GLY A 123 -34.59 7.30 -19.69
CA GLY A 123 -35.27 6.01 -19.56
C GLY A 123 -35.13 5.37 -18.18
N GLU A 124 -36.18 4.74 -17.74
CA GLU A 124 -36.25 4.06 -16.46
C GLU A 124 -35.23 2.92 -16.36
N GLY A 125 -34.67 2.75 -15.17
CA GLY A 125 -33.67 1.72 -14.91
C GLY A 125 -32.35 1.95 -15.68
N ASN A 126 -31.95 3.21 -15.91
CA ASN A 126 -30.74 3.53 -16.65
C ASN A 126 -29.47 3.19 -15.87
N LEU A 127 -28.32 3.18 -16.53
CA LEU A 127 -27.07 2.58 -16.05
C LEU A 127 -26.54 3.24 -14.75
N ILE A 128 -26.73 4.56 -14.57
CA ILE A 128 -26.40 5.25 -13.31
C ILE A 128 -27.18 4.65 -12.15
N SER A 129 -28.49 4.43 -12.29
CA SER A 129 -29.33 3.85 -11.26
C SER A 129 -28.94 2.40 -10.96
N GLN A 130 -28.77 1.58 -12.01
CA GLN A 130 -28.44 0.16 -11.86
C GLN A 130 -27.08 -0.06 -11.18
N THR A 131 -26.05 0.67 -11.62
CA THR A 131 -24.72 0.61 -10.98
C THR A 131 -24.79 1.10 -9.54
N GLY A 132 -25.60 2.15 -9.25
CA GLY A 132 -25.81 2.64 -7.89
C GLY A 132 -26.47 1.60 -6.97
N LYS A 133 -27.50 0.89 -7.46
CA LYS A 133 -28.13 -0.22 -6.73
C LYS A 133 -27.11 -1.31 -6.41
N PHE A 134 -26.28 -1.70 -7.38
CA PHE A 134 -25.26 -2.73 -7.19
C PHE A 134 -24.20 -2.30 -6.15
N PHE A 135 -23.73 -1.06 -6.20
CA PHE A 135 -22.82 -0.54 -5.17
C PHE A 135 -23.42 -0.65 -3.78
N ASN A 136 -24.65 -0.17 -3.59
CA ASN A 136 -25.30 -0.15 -2.27
C ASN A 136 -25.69 -1.55 -1.76
N GLN A 137 -26.07 -2.46 -2.65
CA GLN A 137 -26.56 -3.79 -2.27
C GLN A 137 -25.44 -4.82 -2.12
N VAL A 138 -24.36 -4.69 -2.90
CA VAL A 138 -23.29 -5.70 -3.01
C VAL A 138 -21.94 -5.14 -2.59
N VAL A 139 -21.43 -4.10 -3.29
CA VAL A 139 -20.05 -3.64 -3.09
C VAL A 139 -19.85 -3.11 -1.69
N PHE A 140 -20.63 -2.12 -1.26
CA PHE A 140 -20.46 -1.50 0.07
C PHE A 140 -20.88 -2.41 1.23
N LYS A 141 -21.48 -3.55 0.98
CA LYS A 141 -21.86 -4.53 2.01
C LYS A 141 -20.85 -5.66 2.19
N SER A 142 -19.82 -5.75 1.37
CA SER A 142 -18.85 -6.82 1.44
C SER A 142 -17.42 -6.28 1.36
N TRP A 143 -16.56 -6.71 2.29
CA TRP A 143 -15.13 -6.40 2.27
C TRP A 143 -14.51 -6.81 0.94
N LYS A 144 -14.68 -8.08 0.56
CA LYS A 144 -14.10 -8.67 -0.65
C LYS A 144 -14.50 -7.92 -1.93
N TYR A 145 -15.78 -7.53 -2.05
CA TYR A 145 -16.25 -6.82 -3.24
C TYR A 145 -15.81 -5.35 -3.24
N SER A 146 -15.67 -4.71 -2.07
CA SER A 146 -15.08 -3.36 -1.97
C SER A 146 -13.61 -3.35 -2.38
N ILE A 147 -12.81 -4.31 -1.91
CA ILE A 147 -11.41 -4.47 -2.34
C ILE A 147 -11.34 -4.69 -3.86
N LYS A 148 -12.17 -5.62 -4.40
CA LYS A 148 -12.17 -5.91 -5.84
C LYS A 148 -12.57 -4.69 -6.68
N ALA A 149 -13.54 -3.91 -6.24
CA ALA A 149 -13.94 -2.68 -6.89
C ALA A 149 -12.80 -1.63 -6.87
N LEU A 150 -12.11 -1.47 -5.73
CA LEU A 150 -10.96 -0.55 -5.62
C LEU A 150 -9.79 -0.96 -6.53
N GLN A 151 -9.49 -2.25 -6.66
CA GLN A 151 -8.48 -2.73 -7.62
C GLN A 151 -8.76 -2.31 -9.07
N CYS A 152 -10.03 -2.16 -9.41
CA CYS A 152 -10.45 -1.71 -10.73
C CYS A 152 -10.54 -0.18 -10.86
N CYS A 153 -10.33 0.56 -9.77
CA CYS A 153 -10.31 2.03 -9.80
C CYS A 153 -9.03 2.59 -10.42
N ASP A 154 -7.91 1.86 -10.37
CA ASP A 154 -6.61 2.38 -10.85
C ASP A 154 -6.68 2.81 -12.31
N GLU A 155 -7.39 2.07 -13.17
CA GLU A 155 -7.57 2.40 -14.59
C GLU A 155 -8.41 3.67 -14.83
N VAL A 156 -9.27 4.03 -13.86
CA VAL A 156 -10.22 5.14 -13.98
C VAL A 156 -10.19 6.08 -12.77
N LEU A 157 -9.04 6.14 -12.08
CA LEU A 157 -8.90 6.78 -10.77
C LEU A 157 -9.38 8.24 -10.78
N LYS A 158 -9.03 9.01 -11.82
CA LYS A 158 -9.47 10.39 -12.01
C LYS A 158 -10.99 10.53 -11.95
N TYR A 159 -11.71 9.70 -12.71
CA TYR A 159 -13.19 9.70 -12.76
C TYR A 159 -13.79 9.11 -11.48
N ALA A 160 -13.18 8.06 -10.92
CA ALA A 160 -13.65 7.43 -9.69
C ALA A 160 -13.56 8.39 -8.50
N ASP A 161 -12.52 9.22 -8.45
CA ASP A 161 -12.36 10.28 -7.45
C ASP A 161 -13.36 11.42 -7.66
N GLU A 162 -13.50 11.94 -8.90
CA GLU A 162 -14.47 12.97 -9.26
C GLU A 162 -15.90 12.56 -8.86
N PHE A 163 -16.25 11.31 -9.06
CA PHE A 163 -17.58 10.78 -8.72
C PHE A 163 -17.70 10.23 -7.30
N ASN A 164 -16.67 10.41 -6.46
CA ASN A 164 -16.61 9.95 -5.07
C ASN A 164 -16.79 8.44 -4.88
N ILE A 165 -16.47 7.63 -5.88
CA ILE A 165 -16.60 6.17 -5.81
C ILE A 165 -15.49 5.60 -4.92
N THR A 166 -14.25 6.02 -5.17
CA THR A 166 -13.07 5.63 -4.38
C THR A 166 -13.27 5.94 -2.90
N LYS A 167 -13.69 7.17 -2.59
CA LYS A 167 -13.97 7.62 -1.22
C LYS A 167 -14.99 6.71 -0.52
N LYS A 168 -16.11 6.41 -1.15
CA LYS A 168 -17.17 5.55 -0.56
C LYS A 168 -16.72 4.11 -0.35
N CYS A 169 -15.92 3.54 -1.27
CA CYS A 169 -15.34 2.21 -1.10
C CYS A 169 -14.39 2.18 0.10
N ILE A 170 -13.48 3.16 0.21
CA ILE A 170 -12.51 3.27 1.31
C ILE A 170 -13.24 3.48 2.65
N GLU A 171 -14.26 4.34 2.69
CA GLU A 171 -15.10 4.54 3.88
C GLU A 171 -15.79 3.24 4.33
N SER A 172 -16.31 2.45 3.38
CA SER A 172 -16.92 1.15 3.67
C SER A 172 -15.92 0.15 4.24
N LEU A 173 -14.70 0.12 3.70
CA LEU A 173 -13.62 -0.74 4.20
C LEU A 173 -13.17 -0.31 5.61
N ALA A 174 -12.91 0.98 5.81
CA ALA A 174 -12.50 1.49 7.12
C ALA A 174 -13.53 1.19 8.21
N MET A 175 -14.83 1.38 7.93
CA MET A 175 -15.89 1.03 8.86
C MET A 175 -15.88 -0.45 9.25
N ARG A 176 -15.56 -1.34 8.29
CA ARG A 176 -15.54 -2.78 8.53
C ARG A 176 -14.30 -3.23 9.29
N ALA A 177 -13.16 -2.66 8.98
CA ALA A 177 -11.93 -2.96 9.72
C ALA A 177 -11.99 -2.54 11.20
N LEU A 178 -12.77 -1.47 11.50
CA LEU A 178 -13.03 -1.00 12.86
C LEU A 178 -14.07 -1.83 13.62
N ALA A 179 -14.96 -2.51 12.90
CA ALA A 179 -15.97 -3.36 13.53
C ALA A 179 -15.35 -4.68 13.98
N ASP A 180 -15.87 -5.26 15.07
CA ASP A 180 -15.41 -6.55 15.59
C ASP A 180 -15.46 -7.63 14.48
N PRO A 181 -14.35 -8.35 14.23
CA PRO A 181 -14.30 -9.45 13.26
C PRO A 181 -15.40 -10.50 13.47
N ASN A 182 -15.86 -10.70 14.71
CA ASN A 182 -16.92 -11.62 15.07
C ASN A 182 -18.33 -11.13 14.65
N SER A 183 -18.48 -9.85 14.32
CA SER A 183 -19.77 -9.30 13.85
C SER A 183 -20.01 -9.51 12.35
N PHE A 184 -19.01 -9.99 11.60
CA PHE A 184 -19.09 -10.31 10.17
C PHE A 184 -19.41 -11.79 9.93
N VAL A 185 -20.57 -12.23 10.31
CA VAL A 185 -21.14 -13.43 9.71
C VAL A 185 -21.53 -13.05 8.27
N GLU A 186 -20.68 -13.43 7.32
CA GLU A 186 -20.98 -13.28 5.89
C GLU A 186 -22.30 -14.01 5.61
N TYR A 187 -23.35 -13.27 5.30
CA TYR A 187 -24.62 -13.84 4.83
C TYR A 187 -24.33 -14.59 3.53
N GLY A 188 -24.16 -15.90 3.61
CA GLY A 188 -23.91 -16.76 2.45
C GLY A 188 -23.12 -18.04 2.70
N GLY A 189 -22.54 -18.24 3.90
CA GLY A 189 -21.99 -19.55 4.29
C GLY A 189 -23.10 -20.47 4.83
N PRO A 190 -23.00 -21.82 4.65
CA PRO A 190 -23.95 -22.74 5.26
C PRO A 190 -23.97 -22.52 6.77
N MET A 191 -25.16 -22.36 7.35
CA MET A 191 -25.40 -22.26 8.79
C MET A 191 -24.58 -23.33 9.52
N GLN A 192 -23.49 -22.94 10.17
CA GLN A 192 -22.85 -23.80 11.15
C GLN A 192 -23.68 -23.68 12.44
N SER A 193 -24.33 -24.76 12.79
CA SER A 193 -25.01 -24.93 14.06
C SER A 193 -24.06 -24.58 15.21
N PRO A 194 -24.51 -23.87 16.27
CA PRO A 194 -23.74 -23.66 17.47
C PRO A 194 -23.73 -25.00 18.27
N GLY A 195 -22.76 -25.81 17.96
CA GLY A 195 -22.57 -27.10 18.61
C GLY A 195 -21.56 -27.90 17.80
N GLY A 196 -20.30 -27.89 18.24
CA GLY A 196 -19.29 -28.74 17.65
C GLY A 196 -19.78 -30.19 17.63
N SER A 197 -20.05 -30.74 16.46
CA SER A 197 -20.31 -32.15 16.30
C SER A 197 -19.04 -32.91 16.63
N VAL A 198 -18.98 -33.45 17.81
CA VAL A 198 -18.02 -34.49 18.17
C VAL A 198 -18.39 -35.72 17.29
N LEU A 199 -17.58 -36.03 16.32
CA LEU A 199 -17.72 -37.31 15.63
C LEU A 199 -17.53 -38.41 16.64
N TRP A 200 -18.36 -39.43 16.54
CA TRP A 200 -18.49 -40.56 17.45
C TRP A 200 -17.18 -41.33 17.78
N ASN A 201 -16.10 -41.02 17.11
CA ASN A 201 -14.79 -41.66 17.26
C ASN A 201 -13.75 -40.82 18.03
N GLY A 202 -14.15 -39.73 18.67
CA GLY A 202 -13.21 -38.90 19.47
C GLY A 202 -12.11 -38.17 18.65
N ILE A 203 -12.20 -38.21 17.34
CA ILE A 203 -11.28 -37.45 16.46
C ILE A 203 -11.83 -36.05 16.31
N SER A 204 -11.24 -35.13 17.05
CA SER A 204 -11.38 -33.71 16.81
C SER A 204 -10.81 -33.43 15.42
N THR A 205 -11.67 -33.21 14.43
CA THR A 205 -11.26 -32.54 13.20
C THR A 205 -10.97 -31.10 13.61
N GLY A 206 -9.72 -30.84 13.97
CA GLY A 206 -9.21 -29.50 14.26
C GLY A 206 -9.29 -28.64 13.02
N ALA A 207 -10.50 -28.20 12.67
CA ALA A 207 -10.65 -26.98 11.92
C ALA A 207 -9.94 -25.92 12.78
N ARG A 208 -8.72 -25.52 12.39
CA ARG A 208 -8.04 -24.37 12.95
C ARG A 208 -9.09 -23.28 13.04
N ARG A 209 -9.45 -22.89 14.27
CA ARG A 209 -10.12 -21.61 14.49
C ARG A 209 -9.22 -20.62 13.75
N LYS A 210 -9.74 -19.97 12.73
CA LYS A 210 -9.11 -18.75 12.19
C LYS A 210 -8.96 -17.88 13.41
N ASP A 211 -7.73 -17.69 13.86
CA ASP A 211 -7.44 -16.73 14.90
C ASP A 211 -8.09 -15.43 14.45
N THR A 212 -8.97 -14.90 15.28
CA THR A 212 -9.60 -13.58 15.10
C THR A 212 -8.55 -12.53 15.44
N SER A 213 -7.38 -12.64 14.81
CA SER A 213 -6.31 -11.67 14.94
C SER A 213 -6.74 -10.39 14.20
N SER A 214 -6.35 -9.26 14.74
CA SER A 214 -6.65 -7.93 14.16
C SER A 214 -6.05 -7.70 12.76
N ASP A 215 -5.31 -8.66 12.23
CA ASP A 215 -4.58 -8.66 10.96
C ASP A 215 -5.30 -9.36 9.79
N TRP A 216 -6.53 -9.84 10.00
CA TRP A 216 -7.31 -10.60 9.01
C TRP A 216 -7.45 -9.91 7.64
N TRP A 217 -7.38 -8.58 7.61
CA TRP A 217 -7.58 -7.76 6.42
C TRP A 217 -6.27 -7.34 5.72
N TYR A 218 -5.09 -7.59 6.33
CA TYR A 218 -3.80 -7.12 5.80
C TYR A 218 -3.50 -7.68 4.41
N GLU A 219 -3.77 -8.97 4.20
CA GLU A 219 -3.53 -9.64 2.92
C GLU A 219 -4.37 -9.00 1.81
N ASP A 220 -5.67 -8.83 2.05
CA ASP A 220 -6.59 -8.25 1.07
C ASP A 220 -6.26 -6.77 0.79
N ALA A 221 -6.01 -5.97 1.83
CA ALA A 221 -5.65 -4.57 1.67
C ALA A 221 -4.31 -4.39 0.93
N SER A 222 -3.37 -5.32 1.12
CA SER A 222 -2.10 -5.32 0.39
C SER A 222 -2.24 -5.61 -1.10
N MET A 223 -3.43 -5.96 -1.59
CA MET A 223 -3.71 -6.11 -3.02
C MET A 223 -4.05 -4.79 -3.73
N LEU A 224 -4.24 -3.71 -2.97
CA LEU A 224 -4.47 -2.37 -3.51
C LEU A 224 -3.16 -1.74 -3.97
N SER A 225 -3.24 -0.83 -4.95
CA SER A 225 -2.11 0.06 -5.27
C SER A 225 -1.72 0.87 -4.01
N PHE A 226 -0.47 1.29 -3.91
CA PHE A 226 0.00 2.00 -2.73
C PHE A 226 -0.79 3.29 -2.47
N ALA A 227 -1.17 4.01 -3.53
CA ALA A 227 -2.00 5.21 -3.43
C ALA A 227 -3.36 4.94 -2.75
N LEU A 228 -4.03 3.85 -3.10
CA LEU A 228 -5.29 3.45 -2.48
C LEU A 228 -5.10 2.86 -1.08
N PHE A 229 -4.05 2.07 -0.88
CA PHE A 229 -3.67 1.55 0.44
C PHE A 229 -3.38 2.70 1.42
N LYS A 230 -2.57 3.67 1.02
CA LYS A 230 -2.27 4.89 1.80
C LYS A 230 -3.55 5.61 2.24
N ARG A 231 -4.48 5.85 1.29
CA ARG A 231 -5.77 6.49 1.60
C ARG A 231 -6.59 5.68 2.61
N LEU A 232 -6.57 4.35 2.50
CA LEU A 232 -7.29 3.46 3.42
C LEU A 232 -6.72 3.56 4.84
N ILE A 233 -5.40 3.36 5.01
CA ILE A 233 -4.77 3.39 6.35
C ILE A 233 -4.84 4.78 6.98
N THR A 234 -4.71 5.85 6.20
CA THR A 234 -4.87 7.24 6.70
C THR A 234 -6.29 7.49 7.21
N LEU A 235 -7.31 6.99 6.50
CA LEU A 235 -8.69 7.12 6.98
C LEU A 235 -8.93 6.27 8.24
N MET A 236 -8.36 5.07 8.30
CA MET A 236 -8.47 4.19 9.48
C MET A 236 -7.82 4.84 10.70
N ASP A 237 -6.65 5.42 10.54
CA ASP A 237 -5.94 6.17 11.58
C ASP A 237 -6.79 7.36 12.07
N SER A 238 -7.30 8.19 11.16
CA SER A 238 -8.17 9.33 11.50
C SER A 238 -9.47 8.94 12.22
N ARG A 239 -9.90 7.69 12.11
CA ARG A 239 -11.06 7.13 12.82
C ARG A 239 -10.73 6.44 14.13
N GLY A 240 -9.47 6.51 14.57
CA GLY A 240 -9.01 5.99 15.86
C GLY A 240 -8.80 4.48 15.89
N ILE A 241 -8.44 3.86 14.76
CA ILE A 241 -7.92 2.49 14.81
C ILE A 241 -6.59 2.51 15.59
N ARG A 242 -6.32 1.42 16.33
CA ARG A 242 -5.08 1.33 17.10
C ARG A 242 -3.87 1.44 16.18
N GLU A 243 -2.91 2.25 16.55
CA GLU A 243 -1.71 2.56 15.77
C GLU A 243 -0.87 1.32 15.47
N GLU A 244 -0.87 0.31 16.38
CA GLU A 244 -0.18 -0.96 16.18
C GLU A 244 -0.77 -1.77 15.01
N ILE A 245 -2.08 -1.65 14.79
CA ILE A 245 -2.76 -2.33 13.68
C ILE A 245 -2.37 -1.67 12.36
N VAL A 246 -2.29 -0.35 12.33
CA VAL A 246 -1.81 0.41 11.16
C VAL A 246 -0.35 0.06 10.87
N ALA A 247 0.52 0.07 11.90
CA ALA A 247 1.93 -0.32 11.79
C ALA A 247 2.11 -1.74 11.27
N GLY A 248 1.29 -2.69 11.77
CA GLY A 248 1.28 -4.08 11.30
C GLY A 248 0.90 -4.20 9.84
N SER A 249 -0.13 -3.49 9.40
CA SER A 249 -0.58 -3.50 7.99
C SER A 249 0.47 -2.92 7.04
N LEU A 250 1.12 -1.83 7.45
CA LEU A 250 2.22 -1.20 6.69
C LEU A 250 3.43 -2.15 6.60
N THR A 251 3.79 -2.79 7.71
CA THR A 251 4.86 -3.81 7.73
C THR A 251 4.55 -4.98 6.79
N TYR A 252 3.29 -5.43 6.77
CA TYR A 252 2.85 -6.50 5.86
C TYR A 252 2.97 -6.07 4.40
N TYR A 253 2.49 -4.86 4.06
CA TYR A 253 2.58 -4.29 2.71
C TYR A 253 4.03 -4.17 2.25
N THR A 254 4.90 -3.60 3.09
CA THR A 254 6.33 -3.43 2.82
C THR A 254 7.02 -4.76 2.54
N ARG A 255 6.78 -5.78 3.38
CA ARG A 255 7.37 -7.12 3.19
C ARG A 255 6.90 -7.85 1.94
N LYS A 256 5.71 -7.52 1.44
CA LYS A 256 5.17 -8.13 0.23
C LYS A 256 5.83 -7.60 -1.03
N TYR A 257 6.11 -6.31 -1.08
CA TYR A 257 6.53 -5.63 -2.30
C TYR A 257 8.00 -5.23 -2.35
N LEU A 258 8.65 -5.07 -1.21
CA LEU A 258 10.09 -4.79 -1.14
C LEU A 258 10.90 -6.07 -0.94
N PRO A 259 12.19 -6.08 -1.33
CA PRO A 259 13.07 -7.23 -1.16
C PRO A 259 13.17 -7.69 0.29
N VAL A 260 13.09 -8.99 0.53
CA VAL A 260 13.33 -9.56 1.87
C VAL A 260 14.81 -9.74 2.09
N LEU A 261 15.33 -9.17 3.18
CA LEU A 261 16.74 -9.29 3.56
C LEU A 261 16.94 -10.60 4.33
N LYS A 262 17.79 -11.50 3.81
CA LYS A 262 18.28 -12.66 4.57
C LYS A 262 19.64 -12.34 5.17
N ARG A 263 19.69 -12.36 6.50
CA ARG A 263 20.95 -12.32 7.25
C ARG A 263 21.50 -13.75 7.36
N ARG A 264 22.64 -14.03 6.77
CA ARG A 264 23.39 -15.28 6.96
C ARG A 264 24.55 -15.02 7.89
N ARG A 265 24.57 -15.71 9.04
CA ARG A 265 25.75 -15.77 9.88
C ARG A 265 26.63 -16.93 9.37
N HIS A 266 27.78 -16.60 8.79
CA HIS A 266 28.90 -17.53 8.65
C HIS A 266 29.95 -17.10 9.67
N SER A 267 30.68 -18.08 10.21
CA SER A 267 31.73 -17.84 11.20
C SER A 267 32.67 -16.71 10.76
N GLY A 268 32.49 -15.50 11.34
CA GLY A 268 33.34 -14.32 11.13
C GLY A 268 32.87 -13.28 10.11
N SER A 269 31.71 -13.45 9.45
CA SER A 269 31.16 -12.44 8.54
C SER A 269 29.63 -12.50 8.48
N SER A 270 28.97 -11.37 8.73
CA SER A 270 27.53 -11.20 8.50
C SER A 270 27.29 -10.76 7.07
N SER A 271 26.78 -11.64 6.22
CA SER A 271 26.35 -11.25 4.86
C SER A 271 24.82 -11.08 4.80
N ILE A 272 24.37 -9.93 4.31
CA ILE A 272 22.96 -9.66 4.02
C ILE A 272 22.78 -9.77 2.51
N THR A 273 21.96 -10.72 2.06
CA THR A 273 21.63 -10.86 0.64
C THR A 273 20.16 -10.59 0.44
N PRO A 274 19.78 -9.72 -0.52
CA PRO A 274 18.39 -9.59 -0.93
C PRO A 274 17.96 -10.92 -1.55
N LEU A 275 16.83 -11.44 -1.08
CA LEU A 275 16.11 -12.47 -1.80
C LEU A 275 15.24 -11.76 -2.83
N SER A 276 15.40 -12.12 -4.09
CA SER A 276 14.34 -11.89 -5.06
C SER A 276 13.16 -12.80 -4.66
N ASN A 277 12.32 -12.33 -3.75
CA ASN A 277 10.95 -12.80 -3.76
C ASN A 277 10.47 -12.46 -5.16
N GLY A 278 9.75 -13.35 -5.86
CA GLY A 278 9.16 -13.02 -7.15
C GLY A 278 8.22 -11.82 -7.05
N SER A 279 8.79 -10.69 -6.65
CA SER A 279 8.16 -9.39 -6.54
C SER A 279 7.67 -9.03 -7.93
N VAL A 280 6.40 -8.75 -8.02
CA VAL A 280 5.73 -8.34 -9.28
C VAL A 280 6.25 -6.97 -9.75
N LEU A 281 6.95 -6.21 -8.85
CA LEU A 281 7.45 -4.87 -9.12
C LEU A 281 8.89 -4.88 -9.63
N SER A 282 9.17 -4.04 -10.62
CA SER A 282 10.52 -3.72 -11.07
C SER A 282 11.34 -2.98 -9.99
N GLU A 283 12.67 -2.91 -10.13
CA GLU A 283 13.53 -2.19 -9.18
C GLU A 283 13.16 -0.71 -9.07
N GLU A 284 12.78 -0.05 -10.18
CA GLU A 284 12.34 1.35 -10.17
C GLU A 284 11.00 1.53 -9.45
N GLU A 285 10.06 0.61 -9.62
CA GLU A 285 8.78 0.64 -8.90
C GLU A 285 8.98 0.37 -7.40
N GLN A 286 9.89 -0.54 -7.04
CA GLN A 286 10.25 -0.80 -5.65
C GLN A 286 10.91 0.42 -4.99
N LYS A 287 11.79 1.11 -5.72
CA LYS A 287 12.43 2.35 -5.27
C LYS A 287 11.38 3.44 -5.03
N HIS A 288 10.49 3.67 -6.00
CA HIS A 288 9.41 4.64 -5.88
C HIS A 288 8.51 4.32 -4.68
N LEU A 289 8.10 3.06 -4.53
CA LEU A 289 7.30 2.61 -3.40
C LEU A 289 7.99 2.86 -2.05
N LEU A 290 9.29 2.58 -1.95
CA LEU A 290 10.06 2.81 -0.72
C LEU A 290 10.11 4.30 -0.37
N GLU A 291 10.32 5.17 -1.36
CA GLU A 291 10.32 6.63 -1.19
C GLU A 291 8.93 7.13 -0.75
N GLU A 292 7.85 6.63 -1.34
CA GLU A 292 6.48 6.97 -0.92
C GLU A 292 6.15 6.49 0.51
N ILE A 293 6.61 5.28 0.90
CA ILE A 293 6.43 4.76 2.27
C ILE A 293 7.17 5.64 3.28
N GLN A 294 8.40 6.04 2.95
CA GLN A 294 9.22 6.86 3.83
C GLN A 294 8.60 8.25 4.05
N GLU A 295 7.89 8.81 3.06
CA GLU A 295 7.21 10.10 3.14
C GLU A 295 5.88 10.05 3.93
N LEU A 296 5.44 8.87 4.38
CA LEU A 296 4.23 8.78 5.18
C LEU A 296 4.39 9.53 6.51
N ASP A 297 3.44 10.41 6.77
CA ASP A 297 3.29 11.09 8.06
C ASP A 297 2.10 10.49 8.83
N LEU A 298 2.33 9.34 9.42
CA LEU A 298 1.36 8.63 10.24
C LEU A 298 1.89 8.49 11.68
N PRO A 299 1.01 8.49 12.69
CA PRO A 299 1.40 8.28 14.09
C PRO A 299 2.23 7.00 14.28
N CYS A 300 1.91 5.94 13.55
CA CYS A 300 2.66 4.68 13.59
C CYS A 300 4.12 4.79 13.11
N MET A 301 4.49 5.87 12.44
CA MET A 301 5.88 6.17 12.05
C MET A 301 6.66 6.89 13.16
N GLN A 302 6.01 7.22 14.27
CA GLN A 302 6.64 7.82 15.44
C GLN A 302 7.39 6.76 16.27
N LYS A 303 8.19 7.25 17.24
CA LYS A 303 9.05 6.41 18.08
C LYS A 303 8.25 5.27 18.76
N GLY A 304 8.74 4.05 18.64
CA GLY A 304 8.32 2.88 19.42
C GLY A 304 7.19 2.04 18.83
N LEU A 305 6.48 2.50 17.80
CA LEU A 305 5.37 1.74 17.19
C LEU A 305 5.84 0.78 16.09
N LEU A 306 6.76 1.24 15.24
CA LEU A 306 7.50 0.36 14.34
C LEU A 306 8.87 0.04 14.95
N PRO A 307 9.32 -1.20 14.95
CA PRO A 307 10.62 -1.57 15.51
C PRO A 307 11.76 -0.91 14.72
N THR A 308 12.85 -0.55 15.39
CA THR A 308 14.04 0.05 14.76
C THR A 308 14.54 -0.77 13.58
N LYS A 309 14.47 -2.09 13.71
CA LYS A 309 14.78 -3.05 12.64
C LYS A 309 14.02 -2.77 11.34
N PHE A 310 12.75 -2.36 11.41
CA PHE A 310 11.97 -2.04 10.21
C PHE A 310 12.61 -0.91 9.41
N PHE A 311 13.02 0.17 10.08
CA PHE A 311 13.68 1.30 9.42
C PHE A 311 15.08 0.98 8.94
N VAL A 312 15.82 0.15 9.68
CA VAL A 312 17.14 -0.34 9.26
C VAL A 312 17.02 -1.23 8.02
N ASP A 313 16.07 -2.15 7.99
CA ASP A 313 15.83 -2.98 6.81
C ASP A 313 15.43 -2.10 5.60
N MET A 314 14.61 -1.05 5.78
CA MET A 314 14.30 -0.06 4.74
C MET A 314 15.53 0.72 4.29
N LEU A 315 16.42 1.13 5.21
CA LEU A 315 17.65 1.85 4.87
C LEU A 315 18.59 0.98 4.02
N ILE A 316 18.72 -0.30 4.36
CA ILE A 316 19.52 -1.26 3.58
C ILE A 316 18.93 -1.42 2.17
N ILE A 317 17.59 -1.58 2.06
CA ILE A 317 16.91 -1.68 0.77
C ILE A 317 17.05 -0.38 -0.03
N ALA A 318 16.96 0.79 0.62
CA ALA A 318 17.17 2.09 -0.01
C ALA A 318 18.54 2.21 -0.68
N LYS A 319 19.58 1.70 -0.02
CA LYS A 319 20.94 1.68 -0.56
C LYS A 319 21.09 0.70 -1.72
N ILE A 320 20.49 -0.49 -1.62
CA ILE A 320 20.49 -1.48 -2.71
C ILE A 320 19.80 -0.91 -3.95
N LEU A 321 18.63 -0.29 -3.79
CA LEU A 321 17.84 0.31 -4.87
C LEU A 321 18.34 1.70 -5.31
N LYS A 322 19.40 2.21 -4.70
CA LYS A 322 19.95 3.55 -4.97
C LYS A 322 18.88 4.65 -4.88
N ALA A 323 18.12 4.63 -3.78
CA ALA A 323 17.09 5.64 -3.49
C ALA A 323 17.70 7.04 -3.36
N SER A 324 16.86 8.07 -3.37
CA SER A 324 17.29 9.46 -3.26
C SER A 324 18.06 9.73 -1.96
N PRO A 325 19.06 10.63 -1.96
CA PRO A 325 19.79 10.99 -0.75
C PRO A 325 18.88 11.48 0.37
N SER A 326 17.80 12.19 0.03
CA SER A 326 16.78 12.66 1.00
C SER A 326 16.03 11.49 1.67
N CYS A 327 15.73 10.43 0.92
CA CYS A 327 15.11 9.23 1.47
C CYS A 327 16.03 8.55 2.49
N ILE A 328 17.32 8.38 2.14
CA ILE A 328 18.35 7.79 3.01
C ILE A 328 18.49 8.61 4.29
N GLU A 329 18.66 9.94 4.18
CA GLU A 329 18.79 10.84 5.33
C GLU A 329 17.58 10.80 6.25
N ASN A 330 16.37 10.78 5.69
CA ASN A 330 15.15 10.69 6.49
C ASN A 330 15.02 9.35 7.23
N LEU A 331 15.44 8.23 6.62
CA LEU A 331 15.51 6.94 7.30
C LEU A 331 16.55 6.94 8.41
N GLU A 332 17.75 7.52 8.20
CA GLU A 332 18.78 7.68 9.21
C GLU A 332 18.30 8.54 10.39
N LYS A 333 17.55 9.63 10.12
CA LYS A 333 16.90 10.44 11.16
C LYS A 333 15.85 9.65 11.97
N ARG A 334 15.04 8.82 11.31
CA ARG A 334 14.03 7.99 12.00
C ARG A 334 14.69 6.93 12.87
N ILE A 335 15.76 6.28 12.39
CA ILE A 335 16.54 5.32 13.18
C ILE A 335 17.19 6.05 14.37
N GLY A 336 17.81 7.21 14.15
CA GLY A 336 18.40 8.03 15.20
C GLY A 336 17.43 8.34 16.34
N ARG A 337 16.17 8.72 16.04
CA ARG A 337 15.16 9.03 17.07
C ARG A 337 14.83 7.88 18.03
N GLN A 338 15.10 6.64 17.64
CA GLN A 338 14.83 5.43 18.44
C GLN A 338 16.05 4.51 18.53
N LEU A 339 17.26 5.09 18.47
CA LEU A 339 18.50 4.36 18.52
C LEU A 339 18.69 3.59 19.85
N ASP A 340 18.11 4.12 20.91
CA ASP A 340 18.05 3.49 22.25
C ASP A 340 17.30 2.16 22.28
N GLN A 341 16.45 1.88 21.27
CA GLN A 341 15.70 0.64 21.11
C GLN A 341 16.35 -0.32 20.10
N ALA A 342 17.44 0.09 19.46
CA ALA A 342 18.15 -0.72 18.49
C ALA A 342 18.95 -1.84 19.15
N THR A 343 19.12 -2.94 18.42
CA THR A 343 20.03 -4.02 18.83
C THR A 343 21.34 -3.90 18.05
N LEU A 344 22.40 -4.53 18.57
CA LEU A 344 23.69 -4.58 17.87
C LEU A 344 23.54 -5.16 16.46
N GLU A 345 22.69 -6.18 16.29
CA GLU A 345 22.43 -6.81 15.00
C GLU A 345 21.78 -5.86 13.99
N ASP A 346 21.07 -4.86 14.46
CA ASP A 346 20.44 -3.86 13.57
C ASP A 346 21.49 -2.89 13.00
N LEU A 347 22.53 -2.53 13.77
CA LEU A 347 23.57 -1.62 13.33
C LEU A 347 24.65 -2.29 12.44
N VAL A 348 24.80 -3.61 12.51
CA VAL A 348 25.75 -4.35 11.66
C VAL A 348 25.20 -4.42 10.22
N MET A 349 25.27 -3.29 9.52
CA MET A 349 24.84 -3.13 8.13
C MET A 349 26.01 -3.34 7.17
N PRO A 350 25.85 -4.12 6.08
CA PRO A 350 26.90 -4.28 5.09
C PRO A 350 27.17 -2.98 4.31
N SER A 351 28.39 -2.74 3.93
CA SER A 351 28.74 -1.66 3.00
C SER A 351 28.34 -2.07 1.58
N PHE A 352 27.59 -1.21 0.87
CA PHE A 352 27.25 -1.36 -0.55
C PHE A 352 28.07 -0.43 -1.44
N SER A 353 29.14 0.18 -0.90
CA SER A 353 30.04 1.03 -1.69
C SER A 353 30.82 0.18 -2.69
N HIS A 354 30.96 0.68 -3.91
CA HIS A 354 31.78 0.04 -4.95
C HIS A 354 33.31 0.25 -4.71
N THR A 355 33.65 1.14 -3.78
CA THR A 355 35.03 1.31 -3.30
C THR A 355 35.20 0.39 -2.09
N VAL A 356 36.19 -0.51 -2.15
CA VAL A 356 36.52 -1.45 -1.05
C VAL A 356 37.05 -0.66 0.14
N GLU A 357 36.15 -0.11 0.96
CA GLU A 357 36.56 0.63 2.13
C GLU A 357 36.39 -0.19 3.40
N THR A 358 35.19 -0.65 3.71
CA THR A 358 34.89 -1.43 4.93
C THR A 358 33.86 -2.50 4.66
N LEU A 359 33.84 -3.58 5.44
CA LEU A 359 32.82 -4.62 5.38
C LEU A 359 31.47 -4.07 5.84
N TYR A 360 31.48 -3.13 6.78
CA TYR A 360 30.31 -2.53 7.39
C TYR A 360 30.19 -1.05 7.04
N ASP A 361 28.96 -0.57 7.01
CA ASP A 361 28.64 0.83 6.72
C ASP A 361 28.75 1.71 7.98
N VAL A 362 29.98 1.97 8.39
CA VAL A 362 30.30 2.78 9.58
C VAL A 362 29.82 4.21 9.42
N ASP A 363 29.87 4.77 8.21
CA ASP A 363 29.47 6.15 7.95
C ASP A 363 27.99 6.39 8.20
N SER A 364 27.12 5.42 7.88
CA SER A 364 25.70 5.55 8.20
C SER A 364 25.43 5.43 9.70
N VAL A 365 26.16 4.56 10.40
CA VAL A 365 26.01 4.45 11.85
C VAL A 365 26.47 5.76 12.53
N GLN A 366 27.52 6.40 12.02
CA GLN A 366 27.95 7.72 12.50
C GLN A 366 26.83 8.76 12.31
N ARG A 367 26.24 8.87 11.12
CA ARG A 367 25.14 9.83 10.88
C ARG A 367 23.90 9.54 11.71
N ILE A 368 23.55 8.27 11.91
CA ILE A 368 22.45 7.86 12.78
C ILE A 368 22.71 8.30 14.23
N LEU A 369 23.92 8.11 14.73
CA LEU A 369 24.33 8.57 16.05
C LEU A 369 24.30 10.10 16.16
N ASP A 370 24.79 10.82 15.16
CA ASP A 370 24.73 12.28 15.11
C ASP A 370 23.30 12.80 15.17
N HIS A 371 22.36 12.12 14.49
CA HIS A 371 20.93 12.46 14.58
C HIS A 371 20.33 12.18 15.95
N PHE A 372 20.73 11.10 16.62
CA PHE A 372 20.30 10.81 17.98
C PHE A 372 20.77 11.92 18.95
N LEU A 373 22.07 12.25 18.89
CA LEU A 373 22.65 13.28 19.76
C LEU A 373 22.05 14.66 19.52
N SER A 374 21.82 15.02 18.25
CA SER A 374 21.17 16.31 17.90
C SER A 374 19.74 16.39 18.41
N TRP A 375 19.01 15.26 18.45
CA TRP A 375 17.64 15.20 18.94
C TRP A 375 17.58 15.35 20.46
N ASP A 376 18.46 14.72 21.20
CA ASP A 376 18.54 14.79 22.65
C ASP A 376 18.82 16.22 23.12
N HIS A 377 19.65 16.98 22.41
CA HIS A 377 19.95 18.40 22.70
C HIS A 377 18.81 19.38 22.36
N THR A 378 17.85 19.01 21.50
CA THR A 378 16.74 19.90 21.07
C THR A 378 15.49 19.80 21.95
N MET A 379 15.43 18.85 22.87
CA MET A 379 14.34 18.83 23.86
C MET A 379 14.52 20.01 24.80
N PRO A 380 13.60 21.02 24.85
CA PRO A 380 13.76 22.20 25.66
C PRO A 380 13.76 21.80 27.14
N VAL A 381 14.90 21.95 27.79
CA VAL A 381 15.01 22.05 29.24
C VAL A 381 14.28 23.32 29.63
N GLY A 382 13.00 23.19 29.98
CA GLY A 382 12.29 24.21 30.73
C GLY A 382 11.69 25.38 29.97
N ALA A 383 10.45 25.24 29.57
CA ALA A 383 9.50 26.32 29.76
C ALA A 383 8.87 26.14 31.14
N SER A 384 9.60 26.55 32.18
CA SER A 384 9.08 26.63 33.53
C SER A 384 8.11 27.79 33.62
N SER A 385 6.81 27.48 33.58
CA SER A 385 5.81 28.30 34.19
C SER A 385 5.32 27.58 35.44
N SER A 386 5.79 28.09 36.59
CA SER A 386 5.30 27.95 37.95
C SER A 386 4.13 26.98 38.16
N CYS A 387 4.39 25.84 38.82
CA CYS A 387 3.76 25.35 40.05
C CYS A 387 4.22 23.91 40.34
N SER A 388 5.01 23.77 41.39
CA SER A 388 5.18 22.64 42.33
C SER A 388 4.64 21.27 41.90
N SER A 389 5.53 20.46 41.37
CA SER A 389 5.81 19.08 41.77
C SER A 389 6.96 18.56 40.90
N VAL A 390 8.03 18.17 41.55
CA VAL A 390 9.26 17.63 40.95
C VAL A 390 8.89 16.32 40.32
N ASP A 391 8.80 16.27 38.99
CA ASP A 391 8.70 15.05 38.22
C ASP A 391 10.13 14.62 37.86
N ASP A 392 10.74 13.85 38.74
CA ASP A 392 12.08 13.24 38.62
C ASP A 392 12.15 12.19 37.49
N GLY A 393 11.03 11.92 36.80
CA GLY A 393 10.92 10.86 35.80
C GLY A 393 11.64 11.19 34.47
N ASN A 394 11.58 12.43 34.01
CA ASN A 394 12.00 12.78 32.64
C ASN A 394 13.54 12.92 32.49
N LEU A 395 14.24 13.33 33.53
CA LEU A 395 15.72 13.39 33.54
C LEU A 395 16.34 11.97 33.61
N ASN A 396 15.63 11.02 34.18
CA ASN A 396 16.08 9.62 34.30
C ASN A 396 15.96 8.85 32.99
N GLU A 397 14.93 9.13 32.18
CA GLU A 397 14.73 8.45 30.89
C GLU A 397 15.78 8.87 29.84
N SER A 398 16.09 10.14 29.71
CA SER A 398 17.14 10.64 28.79
C SER A 398 18.51 10.08 29.14
N SER A 399 18.87 10.04 30.44
CA SER A 399 20.11 9.43 30.91
C SER A 399 20.18 7.92 30.64
N GLN A 400 19.05 7.19 30.77
CA GLN A 400 18.99 5.77 30.48
C GLN A 400 19.10 5.48 28.98
N SER A 401 18.42 6.26 28.13
CA SER A 401 18.53 6.19 26.66
C SER A 401 19.97 6.40 26.21
N MET A 402 20.63 7.43 26.73
CA MET A 402 22.01 7.73 26.40
C MET A 402 22.98 6.61 26.82
N THR A 403 22.80 6.05 28.03
CA THR A 403 23.60 4.92 28.51
C THR A 403 23.36 3.66 27.68
N ALA A 404 22.14 3.42 27.23
CA ALA A 404 21.81 2.29 26.34
C ALA A 404 22.52 2.44 24.99
N VAL A 405 22.49 3.65 24.41
CA VAL A 405 23.18 3.96 23.14
C VAL A 405 24.70 3.85 23.31
N ALA A 406 25.27 4.31 24.43
CA ALA A 406 26.70 4.17 24.69
C ALA A 406 27.14 2.70 24.67
N LYS A 407 26.42 1.81 25.36
CA LYS A 407 26.67 0.36 25.35
C LYS A 407 26.51 -0.25 23.96
N LEU A 408 25.50 0.21 23.20
CA LEU A 408 25.24 -0.26 21.84
C LEU A 408 26.41 0.11 20.91
N ILE A 409 26.89 1.34 20.97
CA ILE A 409 28.01 1.82 20.16
C ILE A 409 29.33 1.14 20.54
N ASP A 410 29.60 0.95 21.83
CA ASP A 410 30.80 0.21 22.28
C ASP A 410 30.76 -1.25 21.80
N GLY A 411 29.59 -1.89 21.82
CA GLY A 411 29.39 -3.21 21.23
C GLY A 411 29.60 -3.23 19.72
N TYR A 412 29.10 -2.20 19.03
CA TYR A 412 29.28 -2.04 17.58
C TYR A 412 30.75 -1.82 17.22
N LEU A 413 31.48 -0.97 17.94
CA LEU A 413 32.92 -0.75 17.76
C LEU A 413 33.69 -2.07 17.90
N ALA A 414 33.38 -2.90 18.89
CA ALA A 414 34.01 -4.21 19.07
C ALA A 414 33.69 -5.19 17.91
N GLU A 415 32.54 -5.10 17.30
CA GLU A 415 32.14 -5.94 16.14
C GLU A 415 32.84 -5.51 14.84
N VAL A 416 33.03 -4.20 14.64
CA VAL A 416 33.69 -3.68 13.42
C VAL A 416 35.18 -3.56 13.53
N ALA A 417 35.74 -3.58 14.73
CA ALA A 417 37.18 -3.50 14.99
C ALA A 417 38.06 -4.52 14.24
N PRO A 418 37.59 -5.77 13.97
CA PRO A 418 38.34 -6.75 13.19
C PRO A 418 38.47 -6.42 11.70
N ASP A 419 37.75 -5.41 11.19
CA ASP A 419 37.82 -5.03 9.78
C ASP A 419 39.10 -4.32 9.45
N VAL A 420 39.99 -4.97 8.70
CA VAL A 420 41.32 -4.45 8.28
C VAL A 420 41.24 -3.15 7.45
N ASN A 421 40.11 -2.85 6.88
CA ASN A 421 39.85 -1.65 6.09
C ASN A 421 39.33 -0.48 6.92
N LEU A 422 39.00 -0.70 8.20
CA LEU A 422 38.50 0.35 9.08
C LEU A 422 39.63 1.30 9.50
N LYS A 423 39.62 2.48 8.93
CA LYS A 423 40.66 3.50 9.22
C LYS A 423 40.49 4.06 10.62
N LEU A 424 41.65 4.25 11.32
CA LEU A 424 41.70 4.78 12.68
C LEU A 424 40.86 6.07 12.89
N PRO A 425 40.90 7.09 11.99
CA PRO A 425 40.10 8.28 12.16
C PRO A 425 38.56 8.00 12.24
N LYS A 426 38.04 7.02 11.48
CA LYS A 426 36.61 6.64 11.54
C LYS A 426 36.27 5.95 12.85
N PHE A 427 37.13 5.02 13.30
CA PHE A 427 36.99 4.36 14.59
C PHE A 427 36.99 5.38 15.75
N GLN A 428 37.98 6.28 15.75
CA GLN A 428 38.10 7.33 16.76
C GLN A 428 36.90 8.31 16.74
N ALA A 429 36.43 8.74 15.56
CA ALA A 429 35.33 9.64 15.44
C ALA A 429 34.06 9.03 16.07
N LEU A 430 33.73 7.76 15.74
CA LEU A 430 32.58 7.09 16.32
C LEU A 430 32.72 6.89 17.84
N ALA A 431 33.93 6.51 18.32
CA ALA A 431 34.20 6.34 19.75
C ALA A 431 34.06 7.65 20.53
N ALA A 432 34.54 8.76 19.95
CA ALA A 432 34.51 10.08 20.57
C ALA A 432 33.14 10.77 20.50
N SER A 433 32.25 10.34 19.61
CA SER A 433 30.90 10.93 19.48
C SER A 433 30.02 10.65 20.71
N VAL A 434 30.28 9.56 21.44
CA VAL A 434 29.53 9.22 22.65
C VAL A 434 30.11 9.98 23.84
N PRO A 435 29.30 10.81 24.55
CA PRO A 435 29.77 11.57 25.69
C PRO A 435 30.25 10.68 26.85
N ASP A 436 31.32 11.11 27.54
CA ASP A 436 31.94 10.34 28.63
C ASP A 436 30.97 10.02 29.76
N TYR A 437 30.07 10.95 30.11
CA TYR A 437 29.08 10.73 31.17
C TYR A 437 28.10 9.59 30.87
N ALA A 438 27.94 9.22 29.60
CA ALA A 438 27.05 8.13 29.18
C ALA A 438 27.67 6.74 29.35
N ARG A 439 28.99 6.66 29.47
CA ARG A 439 29.74 5.44 29.73
C ARG A 439 29.94 5.26 31.23
N LEU A 440 29.06 4.47 31.83
CA LEU A 440 29.19 4.13 33.25
C LEU A 440 30.41 3.22 33.54
N LEU A 441 30.80 2.43 32.54
CA LEU A 441 31.98 1.53 32.53
C LEU A 441 32.61 1.61 31.14
N ASP A 442 33.91 1.79 31.09
CA ASP A 442 34.69 1.90 29.85
C ASP A 442 35.12 0.53 29.29
N ASP A 443 34.76 -0.58 29.94
CA ASP A 443 35.20 -1.93 29.57
C ASP A 443 34.83 -2.28 28.11
N GLY A 444 33.67 -1.83 27.64
CA GLY A 444 33.22 -2.03 26.25
C GLY A 444 34.12 -1.35 25.24
N LEU A 445 34.46 -0.09 25.49
CA LEU A 445 35.34 0.69 24.64
C LEU A 445 36.79 0.17 24.68
N TYR A 446 37.33 -0.15 25.87
CA TYR A 446 38.66 -0.76 26.00
C TYR A 446 38.76 -2.09 25.25
N ARG A 447 37.75 -2.92 25.31
CA ARG A 447 37.68 -4.17 24.54
C ARG A 447 37.72 -3.89 23.03
N ALA A 448 36.95 -2.92 22.55
CA ALA A 448 36.94 -2.55 21.13
C ALA A 448 38.31 -2.05 20.67
N ILE A 449 39.00 -1.21 21.48
CA ILE A 449 40.36 -0.71 21.22
C ILE A 449 41.36 -1.86 21.19
N ASP A 450 41.31 -2.79 22.16
CA ASP A 450 42.21 -3.95 22.22
C ASP A 450 42.08 -4.85 20.98
N ILE A 451 40.86 -5.05 20.50
CA ILE A 451 40.58 -5.80 19.26
C ILE A 451 41.17 -5.05 18.08
N TYR A 452 40.91 -3.75 17.96
CA TYR A 452 41.39 -2.90 16.85
C TYR A 452 42.91 -2.91 16.73
N LEU A 453 43.60 -2.69 17.85
CA LEU A 453 45.08 -2.68 17.90
C LEU A 453 45.71 -4.03 17.53
N LYS A 454 44.99 -5.16 17.79
CA LYS A 454 45.50 -6.50 17.42
C LYS A 454 45.37 -6.78 15.92
N VAL A 455 44.55 -6.03 15.20
CA VAL A 455 44.34 -6.20 13.75
C VAL A 455 45.31 -5.32 12.95
N GLU A 456 45.68 -4.13 13.43
CA GLU A 456 46.64 -3.24 12.78
C GLU A 456 48.10 -3.67 12.92
N HIS A 457 48.38 -4.68 13.73
CA HIS A 457 49.72 -5.25 13.93
C HIS A 457 49.84 -6.62 13.24
#